data_2002d10f190a64faec9f056cbd12a58e
#
_entry.id   2002d10f190a64faec9f056cbd12a58e
#
_cell.length_a   1.000
_cell.length_b   1.000
_cell.length_c   1.000
_cell.angle_alpha   90.00
_cell.angle_beta   90.00
_cell.angle_gamma   90.00
#
_symmetry.space_group_name_H-M   'P 1'
#
loop_
_entity.id
_entity.type
_entity.pdbx_description
1 polymer ?
#
loop_
_entity_poly.entity_id
_entity_poly.type
_entity_poly.pdbx_seq_one_letter_code
_entity_poly.pdbx_strand_id
1 'polypeptide(L)'
;MVKYFSENLSDKNSIIKQKILELCMNSGDFSIADFARELNCSVPTTTKIVGELIDDGWLEDLGKKGSASGRRPSIFGLNPEAGFFVGVDLERNHANIMTMDFKGQTLSYDEDVEFTLRNTEDSCRKLCGLIRKTLEDN
;
A
#
# COMPACT_ATOMS: atom_id res chain seq x y z
N MET A 1 3.50 6.41 8.24
CA MET A 1 3.79 5.92 6.88
C MET A 1 4.78 6.82 6.14
N VAL A 2 4.49 8.07 5.87
CA VAL A 2 5.41 9.01 5.16
C VAL A 2 6.79 9.14 5.86
N LYS A 3 6.84 9.09 7.18
CA LYS A 3 8.07 9.23 7.97
C LYS A 3 9.06 8.06 7.77
N TYR A 4 8.58 6.83 7.59
CA TYR A 4 9.42 5.65 7.40
C TYR A 4 10.18 5.67 6.06
N PHE A 5 9.57 6.21 5.02
CA PHE A 5 10.21 6.35 3.70
C PHE A 5 11.06 7.61 3.56
N SER A 6 10.77 8.70 4.32
CA SER A 6 11.48 9.97 4.18
C SER A 6 12.79 10.04 4.95
N GLU A 7 12.94 9.33 6.06
CA GLU A 7 14.12 9.42 6.93
C GLU A 7 15.30 8.52 6.49
N ASN A 8 15.09 7.52 5.60
CA ASN A 8 16.09 6.52 5.22
C ASN A 8 16.35 6.38 3.71
N LEU A 9 15.96 7.35 2.88
CA LEU A 9 16.16 7.30 1.42
C LEU A 9 17.63 7.28 0.95
N SER A 10 18.58 7.44 1.85
CA SER A 10 20.01 7.44 1.52
C SER A 10 20.67 6.05 1.60
N ASP A 11 20.02 5.06 2.20
CA ASP A 11 20.56 3.72 2.30
C ASP A 11 20.13 2.83 1.13
N LYS A 12 21.09 2.07 0.58
CA LYS A 12 20.88 1.18 -0.56
C LYS A 12 19.75 0.18 -0.31
N ASN A 13 19.58 -0.32 0.92
CA ASN A 13 18.53 -1.27 1.27
C ASN A 13 17.15 -0.62 1.23
N SER A 14 17.03 0.63 1.67
CA SER A 14 15.76 1.39 1.62
C SER A 14 15.30 1.62 0.19
N ILE A 15 16.23 1.90 -0.72
CA ILE A 15 15.93 2.02 -2.15
C ILE A 15 15.42 0.68 -2.72
N ILE A 16 16.02 -0.45 -2.32
CA ILE A 16 15.58 -1.78 -2.77
C ILE A 16 14.21 -2.11 -2.18
N LYS A 17 13.96 -1.83 -0.88
CA LYS A 17 12.65 -1.99 -0.25
C LYS A 17 11.55 -1.24 -1.03
N GLN A 18 11.78 0.03 -1.33
CA GLN A 18 10.85 0.84 -2.11
C GLN A 18 10.56 0.22 -3.48
N LYS A 19 11.59 -0.20 -4.22
CA LYS A 19 11.42 -0.82 -5.53
C LYS A 19 10.66 -2.16 -5.48
N ILE A 20 10.84 -2.95 -4.42
CA ILE A 20 10.06 -4.17 -4.21
C ILE A 20 8.57 -3.84 -4.06
N LEU A 21 8.23 -2.85 -3.23
CA LEU A 21 6.84 -2.42 -3.06
C LEU A 21 6.26 -1.85 -4.35
N GLU A 22 7.02 -1.03 -5.10
CA GLU A 22 6.61 -0.50 -6.40
C GLU A 22 6.36 -1.61 -7.42
N LEU A 23 7.19 -2.66 -7.46
CA LEU A 23 6.98 -3.82 -8.32
C LEU A 23 5.67 -4.53 -7.97
N CYS A 24 5.42 -4.78 -6.68
CA CYS A 24 4.19 -5.41 -6.23
C CYS A 24 2.95 -4.57 -6.55
N MET A 25 3.01 -3.24 -6.38
CA MET A 25 1.92 -2.33 -6.73
C MET A 25 1.56 -2.35 -8.22
N ASN A 26 2.57 -2.42 -9.08
CA ASN A 26 2.38 -2.29 -10.52
C ASN A 26 2.16 -3.62 -11.25
N SER A 27 2.70 -4.71 -10.71
CA SER A 27 2.82 -5.98 -11.46
C SER A 27 2.38 -7.21 -10.65
N GLY A 28 1.92 -7.03 -9.41
CA GLY A 28 1.37 -8.09 -8.57
C GLY A 28 2.44 -8.85 -7.76
N ASP A 29 2.29 -10.16 -7.66
CA ASP A 29 3.05 -10.98 -6.71
C ASP A 29 4.29 -11.60 -7.36
N PHE A 30 5.38 -11.72 -6.60
CA PHE A 30 6.68 -12.20 -7.08
C PHE A 30 7.29 -13.28 -6.18
N SER A 31 8.10 -14.16 -6.77
CA SER A 31 9.03 -14.99 -5.99
C SER A 31 10.31 -14.21 -5.67
N ILE A 32 11.10 -14.73 -4.70
CA ILE A 32 12.45 -14.18 -4.40
C ILE A 32 13.32 -14.12 -5.66
N ALA A 33 13.25 -15.15 -6.51
CA ALA A 33 14.06 -15.21 -7.75
C ALA A 33 13.61 -14.14 -8.76
N ASP A 34 12.32 -13.87 -8.84
CA ASP A 34 11.78 -12.81 -9.72
C ASP A 34 12.21 -11.44 -9.22
N PHE A 35 12.07 -11.13 -7.93
CA PHE A 35 12.58 -9.87 -7.37
C PHE A 35 14.08 -9.70 -7.60
N ALA A 36 14.87 -10.77 -7.38
CA ALA A 36 16.32 -10.72 -7.58
C ALA A 36 16.67 -10.37 -9.04
N ARG A 37 15.94 -10.95 -10.00
CA ARG A 37 16.12 -10.69 -11.43
C ARG A 37 15.73 -9.26 -11.81
N GLU A 38 14.53 -8.81 -11.41
CA GLU A 38 14.00 -7.48 -11.75
C GLU A 38 14.85 -6.35 -11.16
N LEU A 39 15.39 -6.57 -9.95
CA LEU A 39 16.18 -5.56 -9.24
C LEU A 39 17.69 -5.67 -9.48
N ASN A 40 18.13 -6.68 -10.25
CA ASN A 40 19.54 -7.00 -10.44
C ASN A 40 20.29 -7.15 -9.10
N CYS A 41 19.68 -7.85 -8.16
CA CYS A 41 20.20 -8.11 -6.83
C CYS A 41 20.54 -9.59 -6.64
N SER A 42 21.43 -9.90 -5.68
CA SER A 42 21.68 -11.30 -5.32
C SER A 42 20.47 -11.91 -4.58
N VAL A 43 20.20 -13.19 -4.79
CA VAL A 43 19.13 -13.91 -4.10
C VAL A 43 19.24 -13.80 -2.57
N PRO A 44 20.43 -13.95 -1.93
CA PRO A 44 20.56 -13.76 -0.48
C PRO A 44 20.18 -12.34 -0.02
N THR A 45 20.60 -11.30 -0.75
CA THR A 45 20.23 -9.91 -0.43
C THR A 45 18.72 -9.72 -0.54
N THR A 46 18.12 -10.18 -1.61
CA THR A 46 16.67 -10.09 -1.83
C THR A 46 15.90 -10.83 -0.76
N THR A 47 16.33 -12.04 -0.38
CA THR A 47 15.69 -12.83 0.69
C THR A 47 15.69 -12.07 2.02
N LYS A 48 16.82 -11.45 2.37
CA LYS A 48 16.93 -10.64 3.60
C LYS A 48 15.95 -9.47 3.56
N ILE A 49 15.92 -8.71 2.47
CA ILE A 49 15.09 -7.50 2.35
C ILE A 49 13.60 -7.84 2.31
N VAL A 50 13.20 -8.91 1.62
CA VAL A 50 11.80 -9.39 1.63
C VAL A 50 11.41 -9.86 3.03
N GLY A 51 12.30 -10.57 3.75
CA GLY A 51 12.06 -10.93 5.15
C GLY A 51 11.81 -9.71 6.04
N GLU A 52 12.65 -8.68 5.93
CA GLU A 52 12.45 -7.42 6.66
C GLU A 52 11.10 -6.75 6.31
N LEU A 53 10.69 -6.76 5.03
CA LEU A 53 9.39 -6.19 4.62
C LEU A 53 8.20 -7.00 5.15
N ILE A 54 8.35 -8.32 5.33
CA ILE A 54 7.33 -9.17 5.96
C ILE A 54 7.26 -8.87 7.46
N ASP A 55 8.42 -8.82 8.14
CA ASP A 55 8.49 -8.50 9.57
C ASP A 55 7.94 -7.11 9.88
N ASP A 56 8.17 -6.14 8.98
CA ASP A 56 7.63 -4.78 9.04
C ASP A 56 6.13 -4.71 8.64
N GLY A 57 5.52 -5.81 8.19
CA GLY A 57 4.10 -5.91 7.81
C GLY A 57 3.72 -5.35 6.44
N TRP A 58 4.70 -5.01 5.59
CA TRP A 58 4.43 -4.46 4.24
C TRP A 58 4.12 -5.52 3.19
N LEU A 59 4.73 -6.71 3.33
CA LEU A 59 4.52 -7.87 2.47
C LEU A 59 3.95 -9.02 3.27
N GLU A 60 3.29 -9.95 2.56
CA GLU A 60 2.83 -11.23 3.07
C GLU A 60 3.33 -12.39 2.20
N ASP A 61 3.56 -13.56 2.81
CA ASP A 61 3.83 -14.82 2.09
C ASP A 61 2.50 -15.44 1.66
N LEU A 62 2.22 -15.38 0.37
CA LEU A 62 1.01 -15.93 -0.26
C LEU A 62 1.09 -17.45 -0.47
N GLY A 63 2.14 -18.08 0.04
CA GLY A 63 2.35 -19.51 -0.10
C GLY A 63 2.95 -19.90 -1.45
N LYS A 64 2.81 -21.16 -1.80
CA LYS A 64 3.41 -21.74 -3.01
C LYS A 64 2.42 -21.75 -4.15
N LYS A 65 2.72 -21.03 -5.24
CA LYS A 65 1.98 -21.07 -6.50
C LYS A 65 2.71 -21.97 -7.52
N GLY A 66 1.97 -22.80 -8.27
CA GLY A 66 2.49 -23.55 -9.43
C GLY A 66 1.97 -24.97 -9.59
N SER A 67 2.14 -25.51 -10.80
CA SER A 67 1.67 -26.83 -11.24
C SER A 67 2.49 -27.99 -10.67
N ALA A 68 1.99 -29.20 -10.84
CA ALA A 68 2.29 -30.45 -10.13
C ALA A 68 3.71 -31.03 -10.22
N SER A 69 4.71 -30.36 -10.81
CA SER A 69 6.06 -30.92 -10.96
C SER A 69 7.14 -29.92 -10.56
N GLY A 70 7.89 -30.20 -9.48
CA GLY A 70 9.06 -29.47 -9.02
C GLY A 70 8.90 -28.73 -7.68
N ARG A 71 10.02 -28.21 -7.12
CA ARG A 71 10.04 -27.38 -5.89
C ARG A 71 9.35 -26.05 -6.17
N ARG A 72 8.18 -25.86 -5.57
CA ARG A 72 7.37 -24.66 -5.74
C ARG A 72 8.00 -23.48 -4.99
N PRO A 73 8.25 -22.33 -5.63
CA PRO A 73 8.69 -21.14 -4.92
C PRO A 73 7.54 -20.54 -4.10
N SER A 74 7.87 -19.95 -2.94
CA SER A 74 6.97 -19.04 -2.25
C SER A 74 6.80 -17.76 -3.06
N ILE A 75 5.59 -17.24 -3.05
CA ILE A 75 5.20 -16.00 -3.70
C ILE A 75 4.88 -14.98 -2.62
N PHE A 76 5.31 -13.76 -2.83
CA PHE A 76 5.15 -12.64 -1.90
C PHE A 76 4.41 -11.52 -2.59
N GLY A 77 3.52 -10.87 -1.86
CA GLY A 77 2.72 -9.75 -2.34
C GLY A 77 2.53 -8.69 -1.26
N LEU A 78 1.86 -7.59 -1.61
CA LEU A 78 1.53 -6.56 -0.63
C LEU A 78 0.59 -7.13 0.42
N ASN A 79 0.81 -6.75 1.68
CA ASN A 79 -0.15 -7.01 2.74
C ASN A 79 -1.28 -5.96 2.64
N PRO A 80 -2.55 -6.34 2.41
CA PRO A 80 -3.66 -5.39 2.29
C PRO A 80 -3.86 -4.56 3.58
N GLU A 81 -3.50 -5.12 4.74
CA GLU A 81 -3.62 -4.48 6.04
C GLU A 81 -2.45 -3.54 6.38
N ALA A 82 -1.43 -3.42 5.51
CA ALA A 82 -0.26 -2.55 5.76
C ALA A 82 -0.63 -1.06 5.88
N GLY A 83 -1.77 -0.66 5.33
CA GLY A 83 -2.27 0.72 5.38
C GLY A 83 -3.48 0.95 4.51
N PHE A 84 -3.96 2.18 4.54
CA PHE A 84 -5.13 2.61 3.78
C PHE A 84 -4.81 3.86 2.97
N PHE A 85 -5.48 3.99 1.83
CA PHE A 85 -5.52 5.22 1.06
C PHE A 85 -6.92 5.82 1.20
N VAL A 86 -6.98 7.13 1.42
CA VAL A 86 -8.22 7.88 1.41
C VAL A 86 -8.18 8.86 0.25
N GLY A 87 -9.10 8.70 -0.69
CA GLY A 87 -9.35 9.64 -1.77
C GLY A 87 -10.53 10.53 -1.41
N VAL A 88 -10.39 11.84 -1.59
CA VAL A 88 -11.47 12.81 -1.39
C VAL A 88 -11.59 13.68 -2.63
N ASP A 89 -12.75 13.61 -3.26
CA ASP A 89 -13.12 14.51 -4.34
C ASP A 89 -14.09 15.55 -3.81
N LEU A 90 -13.72 16.83 -3.95
CA LEU A 90 -14.48 17.93 -3.38
C LEU A 90 -15.15 18.73 -4.49
N GLU A 91 -16.46 18.74 -4.45
CA GLU A 91 -17.28 19.64 -5.25
C GLU A 91 -17.82 20.80 -4.42
N ARG A 92 -18.55 21.73 -5.07
CA ARG A 92 -19.02 22.95 -4.40
C ARG A 92 -19.93 22.68 -3.21
N ASN A 93 -20.80 21.68 -3.32
CA ASN A 93 -21.86 21.40 -2.33
C ASN A 93 -21.84 19.96 -1.81
N HIS A 94 -20.95 19.10 -2.32
CA HIS A 94 -20.80 17.71 -1.87
C HIS A 94 -19.35 17.25 -1.96
N ALA A 95 -19.09 16.13 -1.34
CA ALA A 95 -17.82 15.44 -1.38
C ALA A 95 -18.04 13.95 -1.67
N ASN A 96 -17.13 13.33 -2.42
CA ASN A 96 -17.05 11.90 -2.56
C ASN A 96 -15.82 11.43 -1.79
N ILE A 97 -15.98 10.41 -0.95
CA ILE A 97 -14.90 9.88 -0.11
C ILE A 97 -14.77 8.41 -0.39
N MET A 98 -13.55 7.98 -0.73
CA MET A 98 -13.25 6.57 -0.99
C MET A 98 -12.12 6.11 -0.08
N THR A 99 -12.23 4.90 0.45
CA THR A 99 -11.13 4.22 1.12
C THR A 99 -10.72 2.99 0.32
N MET A 100 -9.42 2.75 0.28
CA MET A 100 -8.81 1.59 -0.36
C MET A 100 -7.81 0.94 0.59
N ASP A 101 -7.67 -0.37 0.52
CA ASP A 101 -6.59 -1.09 1.19
C ASP A 101 -5.22 -0.81 0.54
N PHE A 102 -4.17 -1.40 1.09
CA PHE A 102 -2.82 -1.21 0.57
C PHE A 102 -2.58 -1.85 -0.81
N LYS A 103 -3.45 -2.78 -1.23
CA LYS A 103 -3.47 -3.37 -2.59
C LYS A 103 -4.26 -2.54 -3.59
N GLY A 104 -4.93 -1.46 -3.16
CA GLY A 104 -5.76 -0.62 -4.00
C GLY A 104 -7.18 -1.18 -4.20
N GLN A 105 -7.63 -2.14 -3.39
CA GLN A 105 -9.02 -2.58 -3.42
C GLN A 105 -9.89 -1.60 -2.65
N THR A 106 -11.00 -1.19 -3.26
CA THR A 106 -11.97 -0.28 -2.60
C THR A 106 -12.61 -0.99 -1.42
N LEU A 107 -12.49 -0.39 -0.23
CA LEU A 107 -13.13 -0.83 1.00
C LEU A 107 -14.49 -0.14 1.19
N SER A 108 -14.54 1.17 0.95
CA SER A 108 -15.79 1.94 0.99
C SER A 108 -15.77 3.06 -0.05
N TYR A 109 -16.98 3.49 -0.43
CA TYR A 109 -17.20 4.65 -1.27
C TYR A 109 -18.47 5.38 -0.82
N ASP A 110 -18.30 6.55 -0.26
CA ASP A 110 -19.37 7.46 0.15
C ASP A 110 -19.54 8.52 -0.94
N GLU A 111 -20.62 8.43 -1.70
CA GLU A 111 -20.96 9.34 -2.80
C GLU A 111 -21.93 10.41 -2.31
N ASP A 112 -21.81 11.62 -2.89
CA ASP A 112 -22.71 12.75 -2.64
C ASP A 112 -22.88 13.14 -1.15
N VAL A 113 -21.82 12.99 -0.36
CA VAL A 113 -21.83 13.42 1.05
C VAL A 113 -22.05 14.92 1.12
N GLU A 114 -23.09 15.38 1.83
CA GLU A 114 -23.42 16.80 1.98
C GLU A 114 -22.25 17.56 2.61
N PHE A 115 -21.62 18.40 1.82
CA PHE A 115 -20.47 19.21 2.24
C PHE A 115 -20.39 20.49 1.40
N THR A 116 -20.44 21.66 2.03
CA THR A 116 -20.23 22.92 1.33
C THR A 116 -18.80 23.40 1.50
N LEU A 117 -18.05 23.40 0.40
CA LEU A 117 -16.67 23.87 0.38
C LEU A 117 -16.62 25.40 0.59
N ARG A 118 -16.00 25.82 1.69
CA ARG A 118 -15.74 27.23 2.02
C ARG A 118 -14.31 27.39 2.52
N ASN A 119 -13.72 28.54 2.23
CA ASN A 119 -12.38 28.86 2.76
C ASN A 119 -12.48 29.35 4.21
N THR A 120 -12.90 28.45 5.10
CA THR A 120 -13.06 28.70 6.54
C THR A 120 -12.53 27.52 7.35
N GLU A 121 -12.10 27.79 8.58
CA GLU A 121 -11.64 26.75 9.51
C GLU A 121 -12.76 25.74 9.83
N ASP A 122 -14.00 26.20 9.94
CA ASP A 122 -15.17 25.33 10.17
C ASP A 122 -15.37 24.32 9.03
N SER A 123 -15.22 24.76 7.78
CA SER A 123 -15.30 23.88 6.61
C SER A 123 -14.19 22.80 6.65
N CYS A 124 -12.97 23.20 7.02
CA CYS A 124 -11.86 22.26 7.18
C CYS A 124 -12.12 21.23 8.29
N ARG A 125 -12.63 21.67 9.44
CA ARG A 125 -12.99 20.79 10.55
C ARG A 125 -14.08 19.78 10.18
N LYS A 126 -15.10 20.22 9.44
CA LYS A 126 -16.16 19.34 8.93
C LYS A 126 -15.61 18.29 8.00
N LEU A 127 -14.76 18.66 7.05
CA LEU A 127 -14.10 17.72 6.15
C LEU A 127 -13.27 16.68 6.91
N CYS A 128 -12.46 17.11 7.87
CA CYS A 128 -11.70 16.20 8.73
C CYS A 128 -12.61 15.25 9.51
N GLY A 129 -13.77 15.73 9.96
CA GLY A 129 -14.78 14.92 10.63
C GLY A 129 -15.38 13.84 9.74
N LEU A 130 -15.70 14.18 8.49
CA LEU A 130 -16.19 13.23 7.48
C LEU A 130 -15.15 12.14 7.20
N ILE A 131 -13.91 12.54 6.91
CA ILE A 131 -12.81 11.59 6.65
C ILE A 131 -12.60 10.66 7.85
N ARG A 132 -12.61 11.20 9.08
CA ARG A 132 -12.46 10.39 10.29
C ARG A 132 -13.59 9.38 10.43
N LYS A 133 -14.84 9.80 10.21
CA LYS A 133 -15.99 8.91 10.26
C LYS A 133 -15.85 7.76 9.27
N THR A 134 -15.53 8.05 8.01
CA THR A 134 -15.30 7.01 6.99
C THR A 134 -14.18 6.03 7.40
N LEU A 135 -13.14 6.49 8.10
CA LEU A 135 -12.06 5.62 8.60
C LEU A 135 -12.45 4.78 9.82
N GLU A 136 -13.39 5.25 10.65
CA GLU A 136 -13.87 4.53 11.84
C GLU A 136 -14.92 3.47 11.48
N ASP A 137 -15.62 3.64 10.35
CA ASP A 137 -16.68 2.73 9.87
C ASP A 137 -16.11 1.54 9.05
N ASN A 138 -14.80 1.51 8.77
CA ASN A 138 -14.07 0.47 8.04
C ASN A 138 -12.94 -0.16 8.85
#